data_8f0f6d8ca41eff2aa688dd8f72545014
#
_entry.id   8f0f6d8ca41eff2aa688dd8f72545014
#
_cell.length_a   1.000
_cell.length_b   1.000
_cell.length_c   1.000
_cell.angle_alpha   90.00
_cell.angle_beta   90.00
_cell.angle_gamma   90.00
#
_symmetry.space_group_name_H-M   'P 1'
#
loop_
_entity.id
_entity.type
_entity.pdbx_description
1 polymer ?
#
loop_
_entity_poly.entity_id
_entity_poly.type
_entity_poly.pdbx_seq_one_letter_code
_entity_poly.pdbx_strand_id
1 'polypeptide(L)'
;MQNRQFGRTGWQVSEIGYGMWGMGSWSNSDDQESLESLQLSINLGCNFFDTAYAYGDGRSEHLLGEIVRGNEDKRLYTATKVPPMNREWPARADSTLKESYPPDHIEEYVHRSLHNADVQSFDLVQFHTWNDEWLRDDRWFYGVDDLRSQKLINAIGISLNRWEPWNGVRAVRTGQIDSVQVIYNIFDQNPEDDLFPACEEMKVAVIARVPFDEGTLTGTLTKESRWPEGDWRNTYFVAENLNASVDRAEELKETLVEWNREHSTSITMPELALRFILSNPTVSSIIPGMRKSSHVESNIAAGDAGPLPAELVEKLRAHRWVRKPAPWSQ
;
A
#
# COMPACT_ATOMS: atom_id res chain seq x y z
N MET A 1 12.47 -5.75 -13.99
CA MET A 1 11.87 -4.80 -13.00
C MET A 1 12.92 -3.80 -12.57
N GLN A 2 12.56 -2.51 -12.47
CA GLN A 2 13.44 -1.45 -11.99
C GLN A 2 13.37 -1.34 -10.47
N ASN A 3 14.45 -0.81 -9.86
CA ASN A 3 14.48 -0.49 -8.44
C ASN A 3 14.46 1.03 -8.27
N ARG A 4 13.83 1.47 -7.19
CA ARG A 4 13.78 2.87 -6.77
C ARG A 4 14.37 3.02 -5.38
N GLN A 5 14.93 4.18 -5.11
CA GLN A 5 15.43 4.49 -3.77
C GLN A 5 14.27 4.63 -2.79
N PHE A 6 14.38 3.95 -1.65
CA PHE A 6 13.40 4.04 -0.57
C PHE A 6 13.72 5.20 0.36
N GLY A 7 13.35 6.40 -0.07
CA GLY A 7 13.60 7.64 0.65
C GLY A 7 15.07 7.78 1.08
N ARG A 8 15.27 8.18 2.33
CA ARG A 8 16.61 8.39 2.93
C ARG A 8 17.26 7.13 3.50
N THR A 9 16.59 5.97 3.46
CA THR A 9 17.14 4.71 4.01
C THR A 9 18.30 4.16 3.20
N GLY A 10 18.42 4.57 1.93
CA GLY A 10 19.42 4.06 0.99
C GLY A 10 19.04 2.70 0.36
N TRP A 11 17.89 2.12 0.73
CA TRP A 11 17.45 0.85 0.15
C TRP A 11 17.05 1.01 -1.31
N GLN A 12 17.34 -0.02 -2.10
CA GLN A 12 16.91 -0.12 -3.49
C GLN A 12 15.79 -1.15 -3.58
N VAL A 13 14.54 -0.67 -3.54
CA VAL A 13 13.35 -1.52 -3.55
C VAL A 13 12.78 -1.63 -4.95
N SER A 14 12.17 -2.76 -5.28
CA SER A 14 11.44 -2.93 -6.53
C SER A 14 10.28 -1.93 -6.61
N GLU A 15 10.13 -1.29 -7.76
CA GLU A 15 9.06 -0.31 -7.98
C GLU A 15 7.65 -0.94 -7.94
N ILE A 16 7.55 -2.25 -8.23
CA ILE A 16 6.40 -3.09 -7.91
C ILE A 16 6.81 -3.99 -6.74
N GLY A 17 6.33 -3.67 -5.56
CA GLY A 17 6.40 -4.50 -4.37
C GLY A 17 5.20 -5.44 -4.29
N TYR A 18 5.13 -6.25 -3.26
CA TYR A 18 4.08 -7.24 -3.05
C TYR A 18 3.19 -6.85 -1.85
N GLY A 19 1.91 -6.54 -2.11
CA GLY A 19 0.90 -6.33 -1.06
C GLY A 19 0.29 -7.66 -0.63
N MET A 20 0.47 -8.02 0.64
CA MET A 20 0.09 -9.34 1.19
C MET A 20 -1.27 -9.33 1.90
N TRP A 21 -2.08 -8.29 1.74
CA TRP A 21 -3.42 -8.20 2.37
C TRP A 21 -4.32 -9.39 2.01
N GLY A 22 -4.29 -9.85 0.76
CA GLY A 22 -5.10 -10.99 0.30
C GLY A 22 -4.74 -12.34 0.94
N MET A 23 -3.68 -12.42 1.74
CA MET A 23 -3.22 -13.63 2.45
C MET A 23 -3.77 -13.75 3.87
N GLY A 24 -4.63 -12.83 4.29
CA GLY A 24 -5.21 -12.77 5.63
C GLY A 24 -6.41 -13.69 5.89
N SER A 25 -6.67 -14.70 5.08
CA SER A 25 -7.78 -15.69 5.19
C SER A 25 -9.16 -15.21 4.75
N TRP A 26 -9.40 -13.92 4.60
CA TRP A 26 -10.74 -13.39 4.27
C TRP A 26 -11.15 -13.47 2.80
N SER A 27 -10.37 -14.07 1.96
CA SER A 27 -10.66 -14.22 0.54
C SER A 27 -10.47 -15.65 0.04
N ASN A 28 -10.70 -16.66 0.89
CA ASN A 28 -10.43 -18.05 0.60
C ASN A 28 -9.00 -18.25 0.04
N SER A 29 -8.01 -17.60 0.67
CA SER A 29 -6.63 -17.74 0.27
C SER A 29 -6.11 -19.14 0.59
N ASP A 30 -5.50 -19.77 -0.40
CA ASP A 30 -4.72 -20.98 -0.25
C ASP A 30 -3.27 -20.63 0.01
N ASP A 31 -2.63 -21.25 1.03
CA ASP A 31 -1.26 -20.93 1.41
C ASP A 31 -0.25 -21.39 0.37
N GLN A 32 -0.50 -22.54 -0.27
CA GLN A 32 0.37 -23.05 -1.30
C GLN A 32 0.37 -22.13 -2.54
N GLU A 33 -0.84 -21.72 -3.02
CA GLU A 33 -0.97 -20.75 -4.12
C GLU A 33 -0.29 -19.42 -3.75
N SER A 34 -0.41 -19.00 -2.48
CA SER A 34 0.20 -17.77 -1.96
C SER A 34 1.72 -17.85 -1.98
N LEU A 35 2.32 -18.93 -1.51
CA LEU A 35 3.77 -19.14 -1.52
C LEU A 35 4.33 -19.24 -2.95
N GLU A 36 3.62 -19.93 -3.85
CA GLU A 36 4.00 -20.03 -5.26
C GLU A 36 4.01 -18.65 -5.93
N SER A 37 3.00 -17.81 -5.65
CA SER A 37 2.94 -16.45 -6.20
C SER A 37 4.02 -15.54 -5.62
N LEU A 38 4.31 -15.65 -4.32
CA LEU A 38 5.42 -14.92 -3.67
C LEU A 38 6.76 -15.32 -4.29
N GLN A 39 7.02 -16.64 -4.43
CA GLN A 39 8.25 -17.11 -5.04
C GLN A 39 8.40 -16.68 -6.50
N LEU A 40 7.31 -16.71 -7.27
CA LEU A 40 7.30 -16.21 -8.64
C LEU A 40 7.68 -14.72 -8.68
N SER A 41 7.12 -13.91 -7.79
CA SER A 41 7.42 -12.48 -7.74
C SER A 41 8.90 -12.22 -7.45
N ILE A 42 9.51 -12.97 -6.54
CA ILE A 42 10.96 -12.89 -6.24
C ILE A 42 11.79 -13.27 -7.48
N ASN A 43 11.40 -14.32 -8.17
CA ASN A 43 12.09 -14.77 -9.38
C ASN A 43 12.03 -13.73 -10.51
N LEU A 44 10.98 -12.92 -10.53
CA LEU A 44 10.79 -11.80 -11.47
C LEU A 44 11.38 -10.47 -10.95
N GLY A 45 12.06 -10.48 -9.80
CA GLY A 45 12.83 -9.35 -9.29
C GLY A 45 12.10 -8.49 -8.23
N CYS A 46 10.94 -8.90 -7.72
CA CYS A 46 10.30 -8.25 -6.57
C CYS A 46 11.16 -8.50 -5.32
N ASN A 47 11.46 -7.43 -4.58
CA ASN A 47 12.25 -7.50 -3.36
C ASN A 47 11.66 -6.72 -2.18
N PHE A 48 10.44 -6.16 -2.31
CA PHE A 48 9.76 -5.43 -1.25
C PHE A 48 8.40 -6.07 -0.95
N PHE A 49 8.19 -6.50 0.30
CA PHE A 49 7.02 -7.26 0.74
C PHE A 49 6.34 -6.54 1.90
N ASP A 50 5.08 -6.13 1.70
CA ASP A 50 4.29 -5.42 2.69
C ASP A 50 3.17 -6.29 3.26
N THR A 51 3.28 -6.63 4.54
CA THR A 51 2.28 -7.34 5.32
C THR A 51 1.76 -6.50 6.48
N ALA A 52 1.01 -7.10 7.40
CA ALA A 52 0.57 -6.54 8.67
C ALA A 52 0.16 -7.65 9.63
N TYR A 53 0.31 -7.41 10.95
CA TYR A 53 -0.23 -8.29 11.97
C TYR A 53 -1.73 -8.55 11.76
N ALA A 54 -2.51 -7.49 11.46
CA ALA A 54 -3.95 -7.58 11.25
C ALA A 54 -4.38 -8.43 10.04
N TYR A 55 -3.43 -8.84 9.19
CA TYR A 55 -3.75 -9.69 8.03
C TYR A 55 -3.81 -11.16 8.45
N GLY A 56 -4.98 -11.55 9.00
CA GLY A 56 -5.24 -12.89 9.52
C GLY A 56 -4.52 -13.16 10.85
N ASP A 57 -4.40 -12.14 11.71
CA ASP A 57 -3.79 -12.23 13.04
C ASP A 57 -2.41 -12.90 13.01
N GLY A 58 -1.55 -12.44 12.08
CA GLY A 58 -0.19 -12.93 11.88
C GLY A 58 -0.02 -14.00 10.80
N ARG A 59 -1.10 -14.53 10.19
CA ARG A 59 -0.97 -15.54 9.12
C ARG A 59 -0.16 -15.04 7.94
N SER A 60 -0.43 -13.81 7.48
CA SER A 60 0.32 -13.20 6.38
C SER A 60 1.80 -12.97 6.73
N GLU A 61 2.11 -12.67 8.00
CA GLU A 61 3.49 -12.56 8.49
C GLU A 61 4.20 -13.92 8.48
N HIS A 62 3.49 -15.00 8.83
CA HIS A 62 4.03 -16.36 8.77
C HIS A 62 4.45 -16.74 7.34
N LEU A 63 3.59 -16.48 6.34
CA LEU A 63 3.92 -16.73 4.92
C LEU A 63 5.11 -15.87 4.46
N LEU A 64 5.20 -14.62 4.92
CA LEU A 64 6.37 -13.78 4.66
C LEU A 64 7.64 -14.41 5.23
N GLY A 65 7.59 -14.91 6.46
CA GLY A 65 8.74 -15.58 7.09
C GLY A 65 9.19 -16.82 6.33
N GLU A 66 8.26 -17.66 5.87
CA GLU A 66 8.59 -18.82 5.05
C GLU A 66 9.34 -18.44 3.77
N ILE A 67 8.85 -17.43 3.05
CA ILE A 67 9.47 -17.03 1.79
C ILE A 67 10.84 -16.36 2.00
N VAL A 68 11.02 -15.61 3.10
CA VAL A 68 12.31 -15.01 3.45
C VAL A 68 13.35 -16.08 3.74
N ARG A 69 13.02 -17.08 4.56
CA ARG A 69 13.91 -18.22 4.87
C ARG A 69 14.22 -19.07 3.63
N GLY A 70 13.28 -19.19 2.70
CA GLY A 70 13.50 -19.90 1.43
C GLY A 70 14.41 -19.17 0.44
N ASN A 71 14.76 -17.89 0.69
CA ASN A 71 15.51 -17.02 -0.22
C ASN A 71 16.62 -16.21 0.51
N GLU A 72 17.35 -16.84 1.42
CA GLU A 72 18.42 -16.18 2.22
C GLU A 72 19.56 -15.60 1.37
N ASP A 73 19.73 -16.09 0.16
CA ASP A 73 20.71 -15.61 -0.82
C ASP A 73 20.32 -14.27 -1.47
N LYS A 74 19.08 -13.80 -1.25
CA LYS A 74 18.54 -12.58 -1.83
C LYS A 74 18.29 -11.50 -0.77
N ARG A 75 18.48 -10.24 -1.15
CA ARG A 75 18.08 -9.14 -0.29
C ARG A 75 16.58 -8.86 -0.49
N LEU A 76 15.77 -9.32 0.43
CA LEU A 76 14.34 -9.03 0.51
C LEU A 76 14.10 -7.99 1.61
N TYR A 77 13.32 -6.95 1.30
CA TYR A 77 12.90 -5.92 2.26
C TYR A 77 11.52 -6.28 2.81
N THR A 78 11.42 -6.36 4.12
CA THR A 78 10.23 -6.79 4.83
C THR A 78 9.57 -5.62 5.54
N ALA A 79 8.26 -5.45 5.34
CA ALA A 79 7.46 -4.44 6.01
C ALA A 79 6.24 -5.07 6.70
N THR A 80 6.01 -4.69 7.96
CA THR A 80 4.79 -5.06 8.69
C THR A 80 4.18 -3.84 9.37
N LYS A 81 3.02 -4.03 10.06
CA LYS A 81 2.27 -2.94 10.67
C LYS A 81 1.75 -3.33 12.05
N VAL A 82 1.96 -2.44 13.02
CA VAL A 82 1.34 -2.51 14.34
C VAL A 82 -0.11 -2.04 14.22
N PRO A 83 -1.11 -2.84 14.62
CA PRO A 83 -2.51 -2.42 14.63
C PRO A 83 -2.77 -1.42 15.77
N PRO A 84 -3.76 -0.53 15.63
CA PRO A 84 -4.14 0.33 16.75
C PRO A 84 -4.76 -0.50 17.89
N MET A 85 -4.41 -0.16 19.14
CA MET A 85 -4.90 -0.87 20.35
C MET A 85 -6.43 -0.76 20.50
N ASN A 86 -6.98 0.41 20.17
CA ASN A 86 -8.42 0.68 20.23
C ASN A 86 -9.21 0.02 19.08
N ARG A 87 -8.53 -0.60 18.11
CA ARG A 87 -9.13 -1.23 16.90
C ARG A 87 -10.00 -0.29 16.07
N GLU A 88 -9.72 1.00 16.09
CA GLU A 88 -10.42 1.99 15.25
C GLU A 88 -9.72 2.17 13.90
N TRP A 89 -10.49 2.00 12.83
CA TRP A 89 -10.07 2.10 11.43
C TRP A 89 -11.10 2.94 10.66
N PRO A 90 -10.71 4.08 10.11
CA PRO A 90 -9.45 4.82 10.25
C PRO A 90 -9.27 5.41 11.65
N ALA A 91 -8.10 6.01 11.91
CA ALA A 91 -7.88 6.77 13.14
C ALA A 91 -8.87 7.95 13.22
N ARG A 92 -9.54 8.10 14.36
CA ARG A 92 -10.49 9.21 14.58
C ARG A 92 -9.74 10.48 14.95
N ALA A 93 -10.32 11.62 14.58
CA ALA A 93 -9.75 12.94 14.90
C ALA A 93 -9.61 13.20 16.41
N ASP A 94 -10.46 12.60 17.24
CA ASP A 94 -10.50 12.74 18.70
C ASP A 94 -9.78 11.61 19.47
N SER A 95 -9.24 10.59 18.76
CA SER A 95 -8.47 9.52 19.41
C SER A 95 -7.11 10.00 19.87
N THR A 96 -6.66 9.49 21.01
CA THR A 96 -5.35 9.83 21.58
C THR A 96 -4.29 8.79 21.23
N LEU A 97 -3.01 9.20 21.28
CA LEU A 97 -1.90 8.24 21.14
C LEU A 97 -1.97 7.14 22.18
N LYS A 98 -2.31 7.46 23.43
CA LYS A 98 -2.42 6.50 24.54
C LYS A 98 -3.48 5.40 24.27
N GLU A 99 -4.56 5.75 23.60
CA GLU A 99 -5.62 4.77 23.23
C GLU A 99 -5.24 3.94 22.03
N SER A 100 -4.42 4.49 21.13
CA SER A 100 -4.10 3.87 19.84
C SER A 100 -2.75 3.17 19.81
N TYR A 101 -1.69 3.82 20.28
CA TYR A 101 -0.31 3.30 20.21
C TYR A 101 0.51 3.63 21.47
N PRO A 102 0.12 3.16 22.67
CA PRO A 102 1.00 3.30 23.83
C PRO A 102 2.29 2.49 23.61
N PRO A 103 3.45 2.90 24.17
CA PRO A 103 4.74 2.26 23.96
C PRO A 103 4.73 0.75 24.17
N ASP A 104 4.15 0.27 25.26
CA ASP A 104 4.07 -1.16 25.58
C ASP A 104 3.31 -1.97 24.51
N HIS A 105 2.28 -1.39 23.89
CA HIS A 105 1.54 -2.01 22.81
C HIS A 105 2.36 -2.07 21.51
N ILE A 106 3.13 -1.02 21.20
CA ILE A 106 4.03 -1.00 20.05
C ILE A 106 5.06 -2.13 20.20
N GLU A 107 5.73 -2.19 21.37
CA GLU A 107 6.74 -3.22 21.67
C GLU A 107 6.15 -4.63 21.58
N GLU A 108 5.00 -4.86 22.24
CA GLU A 108 4.32 -6.16 22.23
C GLU A 108 4.02 -6.63 20.80
N TYR A 109 3.47 -5.76 19.94
CA TYR A 109 3.09 -6.17 18.60
C TYR A 109 4.29 -6.31 17.66
N VAL A 110 5.36 -5.57 17.85
CA VAL A 110 6.62 -5.81 17.13
C VAL A 110 7.17 -7.19 17.48
N HIS A 111 7.22 -7.56 18.76
CA HIS A 111 7.66 -8.90 19.17
C HIS A 111 6.74 -10.02 18.64
N ARG A 112 5.42 -9.83 18.65
CA ARG A 112 4.47 -10.77 18.05
C ARG A 112 4.71 -10.94 16.55
N SER A 113 4.93 -9.85 15.82
CA SER A 113 5.21 -9.88 14.39
C SER A 113 6.52 -10.59 14.07
N LEU A 114 7.59 -10.34 14.86
CA LEU A 114 8.86 -11.05 14.74
C LEU A 114 8.70 -12.56 14.97
N HIS A 115 7.91 -12.92 15.97
CA HIS A 115 7.60 -14.34 16.27
C HIS A 115 6.78 -14.98 15.14
N ASN A 116 5.73 -14.30 14.64
CA ASN A 116 4.89 -14.82 13.55
C ASN A 116 5.68 -15.08 12.27
N ALA A 117 6.57 -14.16 11.91
CA ALA A 117 7.41 -14.28 10.73
C ALA A 117 8.67 -15.15 10.96
N ASP A 118 8.97 -15.47 12.22
CA ASP A 118 10.21 -16.19 12.59
C ASP A 118 11.45 -15.51 11.99
N VAL A 119 11.58 -14.19 12.21
CA VAL A 119 12.71 -13.36 11.79
C VAL A 119 13.30 -12.59 12.97
N GLN A 120 14.56 -12.17 12.84
CA GLN A 120 15.26 -11.42 13.89
C GLN A 120 14.92 -9.92 13.87
N SER A 121 14.56 -9.39 12.71
CA SER A 121 14.20 -7.98 12.54
C SER A 121 13.30 -7.78 11.32
N PHE A 122 12.49 -6.73 11.35
CA PHE A 122 11.84 -6.17 10.15
C PHE A 122 12.62 -4.99 9.61
N ASP A 123 12.67 -4.85 8.29
CA ASP A 123 13.24 -3.63 7.69
C ASP A 123 12.37 -2.42 8.00
N LEU A 124 11.07 -2.53 7.83
CA LEU A 124 10.11 -1.45 8.08
C LEU A 124 8.98 -1.93 8.99
N VAL A 125 8.73 -1.19 10.06
CA VAL A 125 7.50 -1.31 10.85
C VAL A 125 6.68 -0.04 10.68
N GLN A 126 5.36 -0.17 10.53
CA GLN A 126 4.47 0.97 10.30
C GLN A 126 3.37 1.03 11.36
N PHE A 127 2.98 2.22 11.76
CA PHE A 127 1.68 2.41 12.40
C PHE A 127 0.59 2.22 11.37
N HIS A 128 -0.32 1.28 11.59
CA HIS A 128 -1.32 0.89 10.59
C HIS A 128 -2.40 1.96 10.37
N THR A 129 -2.57 2.89 11.31
CA THR A 129 -3.34 4.12 11.20
C THR A 129 -2.54 5.28 11.77
N TRP A 130 -2.84 6.52 11.38
CA TRP A 130 -2.13 7.69 11.86
C TRP A 130 -3.03 8.91 12.03
N ASN A 131 -2.69 9.75 13.03
CA ASN A 131 -3.26 11.07 13.21
C ASN A 131 -2.14 12.04 13.63
N ASP A 132 -1.95 13.13 12.91
CA ASP A 132 -0.91 14.13 13.17
C ASP A 132 -1.06 14.85 14.53
N GLU A 133 -2.24 14.80 15.17
CA GLU A 133 -2.42 15.30 16.53
C GLU A 133 -1.66 14.47 17.57
N TRP A 134 -1.31 13.22 17.25
CA TRP A 134 -0.49 12.37 18.12
C TRP A 134 0.96 12.85 18.26
N LEU A 135 1.43 13.72 17.36
CA LEU A 135 2.75 14.36 17.47
C LEU A 135 2.91 15.26 18.69
N ARG A 136 1.82 15.59 19.41
CA ARG A 136 1.89 16.30 20.69
C ARG A 136 2.38 15.43 21.84
N ASP A 137 2.44 14.14 21.65
CA ASP A 137 2.90 13.13 22.59
C ASP A 137 4.06 12.36 21.97
N ASP A 138 5.27 12.59 22.44
CA ASP A 138 6.51 12.02 21.88
C ASP A 138 6.81 10.59 22.36
N ARG A 139 5.98 10.02 23.22
CA ARG A 139 6.19 8.66 23.76
C ARG A 139 6.25 7.58 22.69
N TRP A 140 5.51 7.72 21.60
CA TRP A 140 5.58 6.79 20.46
C TRP A 140 6.99 6.73 19.88
N PHE A 141 7.65 7.90 19.78
CA PHE A 141 9.00 8.00 19.22
C PHE A 141 10.04 7.32 20.11
N TYR A 142 9.97 7.52 21.43
CA TYR A 142 10.88 6.83 22.36
C TYR A 142 10.72 5.31 22.32
N GLY A 143 9.50 4.79 22.23
CA GLY A 143 9.24 3.35 22.05
C GLY A 143 9.84 2.81 20.75
N VAL A 144 9.72 3.56 19.65
CA VAL A 144 10.32 3.20 18.37
C VAL A 144 11.84 3.26 18.40
N ASP A 145 12.43 4.29 19.03
CA ASP A 145 13.88 4.46 19.12
C ASP A 145 14.53 3.34 19.95
N ASP A 146 13.85 2.88 21.00
CA ASP A 146 14.27 1.71 21.77
C ASP A 146 14.29 0.44 20.92
N LEU A 147 13.23 0.17 20.15
CA LEU A 147 13.17 -0.97 19.22
C LEU A 147 14.26 -0.93 18.13
N ARG A 148 14.59 0.28 17.65
CA ARG A 148 15.73 0.48 16.73
C ARG A 148 17.07 0.19 17.40
N SER A 149 17.26 0.65 18.63
CA SER A 149 18.50 0.43 19.40
C SER A 149 18.73 -1.04 19.67
N GLN A 150 17.67 -1.81 19.87
CA GLN A 150 17.67 -3.27 19.99
C GLN A 150 17.83 -4.00 18.63
N LYS A 151 17.82 -3.27 17.51
CA LYS A 151 17.89 -3.80 16.13
C LYS A 151 16.72 -4.71 15.76
N LEU A 152 15.57 -4.53 16.37
CA LEU A 152 14.35 -5.27 16.05
C LEU A 152 13.65 -4.69 14.81
N ILE A 153 13.86 -3.40 14.56
CA ILE A 153 13.37 -2.68 13.38
C ILE A 153 14.46 -1.79 12.81
N ASN A 154 14.47 -1.57 11.49
CA ASN A 154 15.46 -0.69 10.85
C ASN A 154 14.86 0.69 10.50
N ALA A 155 13.59 0.74 10.11
CA ALA A 155 12.88 1.96 9.75
C ALA A 155 11.46 1.96 10.31
N ILE A 156 10.87 3.16 10.46
CA ILE A 156 9.50 3.37 10.90
C ILE A 156 8.69 4.12 9.84
N GLY A 157 7.43 3.72 9.67
CA GLY A 157 6.50 4.37 8.75
C GLY A 157 5.12 4.59 9.38
N ILE A 158 4.28 5.28 8.64
CA ILE A 158 2.87 5.50 8.99
C ILE A 158 1.98 5.16 7.81
N SER A 159 0.79 4.59 8.08
CA SER A 159 -0.25 4.35 7.07
C SER A 159 -1.37 5.35 7.25
N LEU A 160 -1.67 6.10 6.18
CA LEU A 160 -2.57 7.25 6.23
C LEU A 160 -4.01 6.84 5.90
N ASN A 161 -4.95 7.58 6.47
CA ASN A 161 -6.36 7.43 6.17
C ASN A 161 -6.64 7.82 4.71
N ARG A 162 -7.62 7.15 4.09
CA ARG A 162 -7.96 7.36 2.67
C ARG A 162 -8.25 8.82 2.33
N TRP A 163 -9.09 9.46 3.14
CA TRP A 163 -9.63 10.79 2.85
C TRP A 163 -8.80 11.93 3.42
N GLU A 164 -7.70 11.62 4.08
CA GLU A 164 -6.88 12.59 4.80
C GLU A 164 -5.38 12.38 4.52
N PRO A 165 -4.95 12.35 3.23
CA PRO A 165 -3.54 12.17 2.92
C PRO A 165 -2.65 13.29 3.48
N TRP A 166 -3.21 14.48 3.75
CA TRP A 166 -2.52 15.58 4.43
C TRP A 166 -2.27 15.34 5.93
N ASN A 167 -3.01 14.39 6.55
CA ASN A 167 -2.86 14.01 7.95
C ASN A 167 -1.66 13.07 8.16
N GLY A 168 -0.51 13.48 7.71
CA GLY A 168 0.80 12.86 7.78
C GLY A 168 1.90 13.84 7.41
N VAL A 169 1.52 15.02 6.88
CA VAL A 169 2.48 16.04 6.45
C VAL A 169 3.32 16.57 7.62
N ARG A 170 2.70 16.76 8.78
CA ARG A 170 3.43 17.19 10.00
C ARG A 170 4.39 16.10 10.46
N ALA A 171 3.95 14.83 10.47
CA ALA A 171 4.82 13.70 10.82
C ALA A 171 6.02 13.61 9.88
N VAL A 172 5.81 13.72 8.56
CA VAL A 172 6.89 13.77 7.57
C VAL A 172 7.91 14.86 7.90
N ARG A 173 7.42 16.08 8.18
CA ARG A 173 8.28 17.25 8.47
C ARG A 173 9.04 17.18 9.79
N THR A 174 8.67 16.29 10.71
CA THR A 174 9.48 16.06 11.93
C THR A 174 10.84 15.41 11.61
N GLY A 175 10.96 14.73 10.48
CA GLY A 175 12.13 13.93 10.14
C GLY A 175 12.25 12.62 10.94
N GLN A 176 11.23 12.23 11.72
CA GLN A 176 11.26 11.06 12.60
C GLN A 176 10.75 9.79 11.91
N ILE A 177 10.00 9.90 10.80
CA ILE A 177 9.48 8.76 10.04
C ILE A 177 10.23 8.59 8.72
N ASP A 178 10.37 7.35 8.26
CA ASP A 178 11.14 6.99 7.07
C ASP A 178 10.25 6.71 5.86
N SER A 179 8.97 6.36 6.10
CA SER A 179 8.01 6.12 5.02
C SER A 179 6.59 6.53 5.37
N VAL A 180 5.83 6.84 4.32
CA VAL A 180 4.36 6.93 4.37
C VAL A 180 3.76 5.89 3.44
N GLN A 181 2.69 5.22 3.89
CA GLN A 181 1.86 4.37 3.05
C GLN A 181 0.52 5.06 2.83
N VAL A 182 0.18 5.31 1.57
CA VAL A 182 -0.97 6.14 1.21
C VAL A 182 -1.71 5.56 0.01
N ILE A 183 -3.04 5.77 -0.06
CA ILE A 183 -3.80 5.47 -1.27
C ILE A 183 -3.43 6.50 -2.33
N TYR A 184 -2.93 5.99 -3.45
CA TYR A 184 -2.62 6.81 -4.62
C TYR A 184 -2.89 6.00 -5.90
N ASN A 185 -3.76 6.52 -6.74
CA ASN A 185 -4.15 5.93 -8.02
C ASN A 185 -4.78 7.01 -8.92
N ILE A 186 -5.27 6.64 -10.11
CA ILE A 186 -5.84 7.57 -11.10
C ILE A 186 -7.00 8.40 -10.50
N PHE A 187 -7.79 7.84 -9.58
CA PHE A 187 -8.89 8.55 -8.95
C PHE A 187 -8.47 9.32 -7.69
N ASP A 188 -7.60 8.73 -6.88
CA ASP A 188 -7.14 9.31 -5.61
C ASP A 188 -5.77 10.00 -5.80
N GLN A 189 -5.77 11.20 -6.41
CA GLN A 189 -4.56 11.99 -6.71
C GLN A 189 -4.22 13.01 -5.60
N ASN A 190 -5.03 13.12 -4.56
CA ASN A 190 -4.87 14.11 -3.48
C ASN A 190 -3.51 14.09 -2.76
N PRO A 191 -2.77 12.96 -2.65
CA PRO A 191 -1.43 12.97 -2.08
C PRO A 191 -0.44 13.93 -2.80
N GLU A 192 -0.66 14.23 -4.07
CA GLU A 192 0.18 15.15 -4.84
C GLU A 192 0.09 16.61 -4.35
N ASP A 193 -0.99 16.98 -3.65
CA ASP A 193 -1.23 18.38 -3.28
C ASP A 193 -0.26 18.85 -2.19
N ASP A 194 -0.10 18.09 -1.10
CA ASP A 194 0.68 18.49 0.06
C ASP A 194 1.67 17.40 0.55
N LEU A 195 1.25 16.12 0.49
CA LEU A 195 2.02 15.04 1.08
C LEU A 195 3.29 14.73 0.27
N PHE A 196 3.17 14.58 -1.04
CA PHE A 196 4.31 14.23 -1.90
C PHE A 196 5.38 15.32 -1.89
N PRO A 197 5.06 16.63 -2.01
CA PRO A 197 6.05 17.68 -1.84
C PRO A 197 6.81 17.61 -0.50
N ALA A 198 6.10 17.32 0.60
CA ALA A 198 6.75 17.16 1.91
C ALA A 198 7.65 15.91 1.95
N CYS A 199 7.22 14.80 1.35
CA CYS A 199 8.02 13.58 1.26
C CYS A 199 9.30 13.78 0.44
N GLU A 200 9.23 14.49 -0.67
CA GLU A 200 10.40 14.85 -1.49
C GLU A 200 11.38 15.73 -0.69
N GLU A 201 10.90 16.80 -0.07
CA GLU A 201 11.69 17.70 0.76
C GLU A 201 12.45 16.94 1.86
N MET A 202 11.76 16.04 2.56
CA MET A 202 12.29 15.31 3.72
C MET A 202 12.94 13.96 3.35
N LYS A 203 12.92 13.58 2.07
CA LYS A 203 13.38 12.28 1.55
C LYS A 203 12.72 11.10 2.29
N VAL A 204 11.42 11.20 2.54
CA VAL A 204 10.59 10.14 3.12
C VAL A 204 10.06 9.28 1.98
N ALA A 205 10.16 7.95 2.11
CA ALA A 205 9.68 7.02 1.09
C ALA A 205 8.15 7.02 1.00
N VAL A 206 7.61 6.89 -0.21
CA VAL A 206 6.18 6.75 -0.45
C VAL A 206 5.87 5.33 -0.93
N ILE A 207 5.00 4.64 -0.21
CA ILE A 207 4.42 3.36 -0.58
C ILE A 207 2.99 3.60 -1.07
N ALA A 208 2.75 3.42 -2.36
CA ALA A 208 1.41 3.55 -2.93
C ALA A 208 0.63 2.25 -2.75
N ARG A 209 -0.49 2.31 -2.01
CA ARG A 209 -1.43 1.20 -1.83
C ARG A 209 -2.73 1.42 -2.61
N VAL A 210 -3.54 0.37 -2.75
CA VAL A 210 -4.83 0.40 -3.46
C VAL A 210 -4.70 0.93 -4.91
N PRO A 211 -3.71 0.43 -5.69
CA PRO A 211 -3.46 0.94 -7.04
C PRO A 211 -4.63 0.73 -8.00
N PHE A 212 -5.49 -0.24 -7.71
CA PHE A 212 -6.66 -0.57 -8.55
C PHE A 212 -7.98 -0.03 -8.01
N ASP A 213 -7.98 0.88 -7.03
CA ASP A 213 -9.20 1.43 -6.41
C ASP A 213 -10.20 0.33 -6.03
N GLU A 214 -9.77 -0.60 -5.18
CA GLU A 214 -10.54 -1.76 -4.70
C GLU A 214 -11.04 -2.69 -5.84
N GLY A 215 -10.44 -2.58 -7.02
CA GLY A 215 -10.79 -3.34 -8.23
C GLY A 215 -11.47 -2.53 -9.32
N THR A 216 -11.90 -1.29 -9.07
CA THR A 216 -12.55 -0.41 -10.04
C THR A 216 -11.68 -0.18 -11.28
N LEU A 217 -10.40 0.11 -11.07
CA LEU A 217 -9.42 0.38 -12.13
C LEU A 217 -8.94 -0.87 -12.88
N THR A 218 -9.43 -2.06 -12.52
CA THR A 218 -9.25 -3.25 -13.38
C THR A 218 -10.17 -3.23 -14.60
N GLY A 219 -11.23 -2.42 -14.55
CA GLY A 219 -12.24 -2.31 -15.60
C GLY A 219 -13.16 -3.53 -15.71
N THR A 220 -13.19 -4.40 -14.68
CA THR A 220 -14.00 -5.64 -14.68
C THR A 220 -15.30 -5.51 -13.90
N LEU A 221 -15.45 -4.47 -13.08
CA LEU A 221 -16.68 -4.24 -12.32
C LEU A 221 -17.82 -3.76 -13.22
N THR A 222 -19.02 -4.21 -12.91
CA THR A 222 -20.28 -3.75 -13.50
C THR A 222 -21.25 -3.31 -12.40
N LYS A 223 -22.31 -2.59 -12.73
CA LYS A 223 -23.36 -2.19 -11.77
C LYS A 223 -24.11 -3.40 -11.15
N GLU A 224 -23.98 -4.56 -11.79
CA GLU A 224 -24.51 -5.85 -11.33
C GLU A 224 -23.52 -6.66 -10.52
N SER A 225 -22.27 -6.21 -10.34
CA SER A 225 -21.26 -6.91 -9.57
C SER A 225 -21.75 -7.21 -8.14
N ARG A 226 -21.52 -8.44 -7.68
CA ARG A 226 -21.91 -8.93 -6.35
C ARG A 226 -20.78 -9.78 -5.78
N TRP A 227 -20.70 -9.82 -4.47
CA TRP A 227 -19.69 -10.59 -3.74
C TRP A 227 -20.36 -11.55 -2.77
N PRO A 228 -19.71 -12.65 -2.36
CA PRO A 228 -20.22 -13.56 -1.36
C PRO A 228 -20.62 -12.84 -0.06
N GLU A 229 -21.53 -13.46 0.69
CA GLU A 229 -21.90 -12.96 2.02
C GLU A 229 -20.64 -12.88 2.93
N GLY A 230 -20.53 -11.82 3.71
CA GLY A 230 -19.36 -11.55 4.57
C GLY A 230 -18.16 -10.93 3.85
N ASP A 231 -18.18 -10.79 2.54
CA ASP A 231 -17.12 -10.06 1.83
C ASP A 231 -17.24 -8.55 2.10
N TRP A 232 -16.12 -7.94 2.54
CA TRP A 232 -16.07 -6.51 2.89
C TRP A 232 -16.47 -5.59 1.71
N ARG A 233 -16.31 -6.04 0.47
CA ARG A 233 -16.71 -5.29 -0.72
C ARG A 233 -18.21 -5.03 -0.77
N ASN A 234 -19.03 -5.85 -0.14
CA ASN A 234 -20.46 -5.58 -0.01
C ASN A 234 -20.75 -4.33 0.84
N THR A 235 -19.88 -4.00 1.80
CA THR A 235 -19.98 -2.78 2.60
C THR A 235 -19.40 -1.58 1.84
N TYR A 236 -18.30 -1.75 1.13
CA TYR A 236 -17.65 -0.69 0.38
C TYR A 236 -18.43 -0.32 -0.91
N PHE A 237 -18.79 -1.31 -1.71
CA PHE A 237 -19.54 -1.13 -2.94
C PHE A 237 -21.06 -1.17 -2.71
N VAL A 238 -21.56 -0.30 -1.82
CA VAL A 238 -23.01 -0.01 -1.80
C VAL A 238 -23.42 0.56 -3.15
N ALA A 239 -24.72 0.47 -3.51
CA ALA A 239 -25.20 0.79 -4.85
C ALA A 239 -24.74 2.18 -5.36
N GLU A 240 -24.71 3.18 -4.49
CA GLU A 240 -24.24 4.53 -4.82
C GLU A 240 -22.76 4.53 -5.23
N ASN A 241 -21.90 3.91 -4.41
CA ASN A 241 -20.46 3.86 -4.69
C ASN A 241 -20.15 2.97 -5.89
N LEU A 242 -20.79 1.80 -5.99
CA LEU A 242 -20.58 0.89 -7.12
C LEU A 242 -20.93 1.57 -8.46
N ASN A 243 -22.09 2.23 -8.53
CA ASN A 243 -22.52 2.90 -9.75
C ASN A 243 -21.56 4.03 -10.12
N ALA A 244 -21.18 4.88 -9.17
CA ALA A 244 -20.24 5.97 -9.42
C ALA A 244 -18.85 5.46 -9.84
N SER A 245 -18.38 4.37 -9.24
CA SER A 245 -17.10 3.73 -9.57
C SER A 245 -17.12 3.16 -10.99
N VAL A 246 -18.19 2.45 -11.35
CA VAL A 246 -18.34 1.86 -12.69
C VAL A 246 -18.43 2.96 -13.75
N ASP A 247 -19.26 4.00 -13.55
CA ASP A 247 -19.41 5.09 -14.51
C ASP A 247 -18.05 5.77 -14.78
N ARG A 248 -17.24 6.04 -13.75
CA ARG A 248 -15.89 6.61 -13.90
C ARG A 248 -14.89 5.66 -14.57
N ALA A 249 -15.02 4.37 -14.31
CA ALA A 249 -14.19 3.39 -14.99
C ALA A 249 -14.51 3.29 -16.48
N GLU A 250 -15.78 3.43 -16.87
CA GLU A 250 -16.17 3.49 -18.28
C GLU A 250 -15.65 4.76 -18.96
N GLU A 251 -15.78 5.95 -18.35
CA GLU A 251 -15.18 7.18 -18.86
C GLU A 251 -13.65 7.04 -19.05
N LEU A 252 -12.95 6.40 -18.11
CA LEU A 252 -11.53 6.12 -18.22
C LEU A 252 -11.20 5.14 -19.35
N LYS A 253 -12.05 4.13 -19.56
CA LYS A 253 -11.89 3.19 -20.70
C LYS A 253 -12.02 3.91 -22.04
N GLU A 254 -12.96 4.86 -22.16
CA GLU A 254 -13.09 5.66 -23.38
C GLU A 254 -11.79 6.43 -23.67
N THR A 255 -11.24 7.11 -22.65
CA THR A 255 -9.94 7.80 -22.75
C THR A 255 -8.82 6.85 -23.19
N LEU A 256 -8.76 5.64 -22.61
CA LEU A 256 -7.74 4.63 -22.93
C LEU A 256 -7.90 4.07 -24.36
N VAL A 257 -9.13 3.79 -24.79
CA VAL A 257 -9.41 3.28 -26.13
C VAL A 257 -9.02 4.32 -27.19
N GLU A 258 -9.33 5.59 -26.97
CA GLU A 258 -8.93 6.69 -27.83
C GLU A 258 -7.41 6.78 -27.93
N TRP A 259 -6.71 6.79 -26.79
CA TRP A 259 -5.24 6.81 -26.74
C TRP A 259 -4.62 5.63 -27.50
N ASN A 260 -5.08 4.41 -27.25
CA ASN A 260 -4.56 3.21 -27.88
C ASN A 260 -4.75 3.25 -29.41
N ARG A 261 -5.88 3.76 -29.88
CA ARG A 261 -6.16 3.94 -31.33
C ARG A 261 -5.21 4.98 -31.95
N GLU A 262 -5.02 6.13 -31.30
CA GLU A 262 -4.22 7.24 -31.83
C GLU A 262 -2.73 6.90 -31.86
N HIS A 263 -2.24 6.15 -30.87
CA HIS A 263 -0.82 5.85 -30.72
C HIS A 263 -0.44 4.44 -31.10
N SER A 264 -1.38 3.64 -31.63
CA SER A 264 -1.17 2.22 -32.00
C SER A 264 -0.60 1.38 -30.84
N THR A 265 -1.10 1.65 -29.60
CA THR A 265 -0.74 0.90 -28.40
C THR A 265 -1.87 -0.05 -27.97
N SER A 266 -1.59 -0.93 -27.00
CA SER A 266 -2.54 -1.90 -26.46
C SER A 266 -2.52 -1.94 -24.93
N ILE A 267 -2.34 -0.77 -24.31
CA ILE A 267 -2.32 -0.62 -22.86
C ILE A 267 -3.66 -1.11 -22.29
N THR A 268 -3.60 -1.96 -21.25
CA THR A 268 -4.79 -2.44 -20.53
C THR A 268 -5.11 -1.54 -19.34
N MET A 269 -6.34 -1.63 -18.80
CA MET A 269 -6.72 -0.86 -17.61
C MET A 269 -5.82 -1.11 -16.39
N PRO A 270 -5.49 -2.37 -16.02
CA PRO A 270 -4.55 -2.63 -14.92
C PRO A 270 -3.15 -2.07 -15.18
N GLU A 271 -2.64 -2.22 -16.40
CA GLU A 271 -1.35 -1.65 -16.80
C GLU A 271 -1.36 -0.12 -16.70
N LEU A 272 -2.43 0.53 -17.21
CA LEU A 272 -2.60 1.98 -17.11
C LEU A 272 -2.54 2.44 -15.66
N ALA A 273 -3.26 1.75 -14.75
CA ALA A 273 -3.32 2.10 -13.33
C ALA A 273 -1.96 2.03 -12.66
N LEU A 274 -1.18 0.97 -12.87
CA LEU A 274 0.15 0.83 -12.28
C LEU A 274 1.13 1.84 -12.87
N ARG A 275 1.17 1.98 -14.20
CA ARG A 275 2.08 2.88 -14.88
C ARG A 275 1.78 4.36 -14.60
N PHE A 276 0.51 4.73 -14.34
CA PHE A 276 0.17 6.07 -13.84
C PHE A 276 0.91 6.37 -12.54
N ILE A 277 0.84 5.45 -11.57
CA ILE A 277 1.52 5.61 -10.28
C ILE A 277 3.04 5.66 -10.47
N LEU A 278 3.59 4.78 -11.31
CA LEU A 278 5.03 4.76 -11.64
C LEU A 278 5.51 6.03 -12.33
N SER A 279 4.61 6.78 -12.96
CA SER A 279 4.94 8.07 -13.61
C SER A 279 5.23 9.18 -12.59
N ASN A 280 4.87 8.97 -11.32
CA ASN A 280 5.23 9.90 -10.25
C ASN A 280 6.55 9.48 -9.58
N PRO A 281 7.64 10.28 -9.68
CA PRO A 281 8.94 9.91 -9.16
C PRO A 281 9.02 9.88 -7.63
N THR A 282 8.08 10.50 -6.91
CA THR A 282 8.02 10.50 -5.44
C THR A 282 7.66 9.11 -4.90
N VAL A 283 6.96 8.29 -5.69
CA VAL A 283 6.57 6.94 -5.28
C VAL A 283 7.78 6.01 -5.30
N SER A 284 8.12 5.43 -4.15
CA SER A 284 9.22 4.48 -4.00
C SER A 284 8.82 3.06 -4.40
N SER A 285 7.62 2.62 -4.04
CA SER A 285 7.10 1.30 -4.41
C SER A 285 5.57 1.31 -4.45
N ILE A 286 4.99 0.52 -5.34
CA ILE A 286 3.56 0.21 -5.37
C ILE A 286 3.37 -1.19 -4.80
N ILE A 287 2.34 -1.41 -3.99
CA ILE A 287 2.06 -2.71 -3.37
C ILE A 287 0.71 -3.29 -3.83
N PRO A 288 0.57 -3.71 -5.11
CA PRO A 288 -0.63 -4.39 -5.56
C PRO A 288 -0.76 -5.77 -4.91
N GLY A 289 -2.01 -6.24 -4.73
CA GLY A 289 -2.28 -7.62 -4.38
C GLY A 289 -2.02 -8.54 -5.59
N MET A 290 -1.19 -9.57 -5.42
CA MET A 290 -0.74 -10.46 -6.52
C MET A 290 -0.89 -11.94 -6.19
N ARG A 291 -1.89 -12.34 -5.41
CA ARG A 291 -2.06 -13.71 -4.92
C ARG A 291 -2.05 -14.81 -6.03
N LYS A 292 -2.46 -14.47 -7.25
CA LYS A 292 -2.41 -15.39 -8.40
C LYS A 292 -1.18 -15.14 -9.24
N SER A 293 -0.55 -16.20 -9.75
CA SER A 293 0.64 -16.11 -10.63
C SER A 293 0.40 -15.19 -11.84
N SER A 294 -0.79 -15.24 -12.45
CA SER A 294 -1.14 -14.36 -13.57
C SER A 294 -1.17 -12.87 -13.18
N HIS A 295 -1.53 -12.55 -11.93
CA HIS A 295 -1.46 -11.16 -11.43
C HIS A 295 -0.02 -10.74 -11.17
N VAL A 296 0.83 -11.66 -10.69
CA VAL A 296 2.27 -11.39 -10.52
C VAL A 296 2.89 -11.03 -11.87
N GLU A 297 2.70 -11.89 -12.88
CA GLU A 297 3.23 -11.68 -14.23
C GLU A 297 2.75 -10.37 -14.85
N SER A 298 1.44 -10.10 -14.80
CA SER A 298 0.88 -8.88 -15.41
C SER A 298 1.30 -7.60 -14.72
N ASN A 299 1.36 -7.60 -13.37
CA ASN A 299 1.74 -6.41 -12.62
C ASN A 299 3.23 -6.09 -12.79
N ILE A 300 4.09 -7.10 -12.78
CA ILE A 300 5.52 -6.93 -13.01
C ILE A 300 5.80 -6.48 -14.46
N ALA A 301 5.10 -7.05 -15.44
CA ALA A 301 5.19 -6.62 -16.83
C ALA A 301 4.80 -5.14 -17.01
N ALA A 302 3.81 -4.66 -16.26
CA ALA A 302 3.46 -3.24 -16.24
C ALA A 302 4.60 -2.36 -15.71
N GLY A 303 5.34 -2.82 -14.69
CA GLY A 303 6.57 -2.18 -14.22
C GLY A 303 7.66 -2.15 -15.29
N ASP A 304 7.91 -3.29 -15.95
CA ASP A 304 8.91 -3.38 -17.01
C ASP A 304 8.59 -2.47 -18.22
N ALA A 305 7.32 -2.19 -18.48
CA ALA A 305 6.89 -1.24 -19.50
C ALA A 305 7.21 0.24 -19.14
N GLY A 306 7.53 0.50 -17.86
CA GLY A 306 7.93 1.81 -17.37
C GLY A 306 6.79 2.84 -17.28
N PRO A 307 7.10 4.10 -16.99
CA PRO A 307 6.11 5.17 -16.82
C PRO A 307 5.31 5.40 -18.11
N LEU A 308 4.14 6.04 -17.96
CA LEU A 308 3.31 6.47 -19.09
C LEU A 308 3.94 7.70 -19.78
N PRO A 309 3.63 7.94 -21.07
CA PRO A 309 3.94 9.21 -21.72
C PRO A 309 3.31 10.38 -20.98
N ALA A 310 4.02 11.50 -20.85
CA ALA A 310 3.57 12.67 -20.08
C ALA A 310 2.21 13.21 -20.54
N GLU A 311 1.94 13.17 -21.86
CA GLU A 311 0.65 13.57 -22.41
C GLU A 311 -0.51 12.71 -21.90
N LEU A 312 -0.30 11.38 -21.79
CA LEU A 312 -1.32 10.49 -21.23
C LEU A 312 -1.51 10.75 -19.75
N VAL A 313 -0.42 10.93 -18.99
CA VAL A 313 -0.51 11.29 -17.56
C VAL A 313 -1.35 12.56 -17.38
N GLU A 314 -1.13 13.58 -18.20
CA GLU A 314 -1.92 14.82 -18.12
C GLU A 314 -3.40 14.60 -18.43
N LYS A 315 -3.74 13.79 -19.44
CA LYS A 315 -5.13 13.40 -19.70
C LYS A 315 -5.76 12.68 -18.50
N LEU A 316 -4.99 11.83 -17.81
CA LEU A 316 -5.47 11.08 -16.65
C LEU A 316 -5.70 11.95 -15.40
N ARG A 317 -5.11 13.14 -15.31
CA ARG A 317 -5.37 14.09 -14.22
C ARG A 317 -6.83 14.52 -14.17
N ALA A 318 -7.50 14.59 -15.30
CA ALA A 318 -8.93 14.93 -15.38
C ALA A 318 -9.85 13.89 -14.70
N HIS A 319 -9.38 12.66 -14.52
CA HIS A 319 -10.12 11.59 -13.84
C HIS A 319 -10.01 11.62 -12.31
N ARG A 320 -9.30 12.60 -11.73
CA ARG A 320 -9.26 12.80 -10.28
C ARG A 320 -10.66 12.87 -9.68
N TRP A 321 -10.89 12.03 -8.67
CA TRP A 321 -12.17 11.96 -8.00
C TRP A 321 -12.05 12.40 -6.55
N VAL A 322 -12.47 13.62 -6.25
CA VAL A 322 -12.53 14.11 -4.88
C VAL A 322 -13.77 13.53 -4.21
N ARG A 323 -13.57 12.38 -3.56
CA ARG A 323 -14.62 11.69 -2.81
C ARG A 323 -14.79 12.33 -1.44
N LYS A 324 -16.02 12.27 -0.92
CA LYS A 324 -16.31 12.70 0.46
C LYS A 324 -16.29 11.47 1.37
N PRO A 325 -15.85 11.62 2.63
CA PRO A 325 -16.00 10.57 3.62
C PRO A 325 -17.45 10.10 3.72
N ALA A 326 -17.65 8.80 3.72
CA ALA A 326 -18.96 8.16 3.86
C ALA A 326 -18.81 6.90 4.72
N PRO A 327 -19.87 6.38 5.36
CA PRO A 327 -19.76 5.21 6.25
C PRO A 327 -19.16 3.97 5.57
N TRP A 328 -19.29 3.86 4.25
CA TRP A 328 -18.76 2.74 3.46
C TRP A 328 -17.33 2.96 2.97
N SER A 329 -16.76 4.13 3.14
CA SER A 329 -15.51 4.55 2.50
C SER A 329 -14.29 4.57 3.43
N GLN A 330 -14.37 3.84 4.53
CA GLN A 330 -13.33 3.81 5.54
C GLN A 330 -12.19 2.84 5.20
#